data_e224907cbaff554ddfe55b5ff5ece601
#
_entry.id   e224907cbaff554ddfe55b5ff5ece601
#
_cell.length_a   1.000
_cell.length_b   1.000
_cell.length_c   1.000
_cell.angle_alpha   90.00
_cell.angle_beta   90.00
_cell.angle_gamma   90.00
#
_symmetry.space_group_name_H-M   'P 1'
#
loop_
_entity.id
_entity.type
_entity.pdbx_description
1 polymer ?
#
loop_
_entity_poly.entity_id
_entity_poly.type
_entity_poly.pdbx_seq_one_letter_code
_entity_poly.pdbx_strand_id
1 'polypeptide(L)' 'MTARYIVGDVRDVLATIPDGSIDLVLTSPPFLALRSYLPQDHPDKHREIGSEPDPATFLDTLLLLTAEWGRVLAPH' A
#
# COMPACT_ATOMS: atom_id res chain seq x y z
N MET A 1 -4.15 -16.31 19.75
CA MET A 1 -4.01 -15.23 18.74
C MET A 1 -3.15 -15.73 17.60
N THR A 2 -3.55 -15.51 16.39
CA THR A 2 -2.78 -15.90 15.20
C THR A 2 -2.34 -14.68 14.42
N ALA A 3 -1.18 -14.78 13.76
CA ALA A 3 -0.69 -13.78 12.83
C ALA A 3 -0.75 -14.35 11.42
N ARG A 4 -1.08 -13.50 10.46
CA ARG A 4 -1.15 -13.86 9.05
C ARG A 4 -0.29 -12.88 8.25
N TYR A 5 0.63 -13.42 7.47
CA TYR A 5 1.55 -12.66 6.63
C TYR A 5 1.21 -12.91 5.18
N ILE A 6 1.00 -11.85 4.43
CA ILE A 6 0.68 -11.92 3.02
C ILE A 6 1.71 -11.12 2.25
N VAL A 7 2.42 -11.77 1.32
CA VAL A 7 3.40 -11.12 0.45
C VAL A 7 2.73 -10.76 -0.86
N GLY A 8 2.87 -9.52 -1.30
CA GLY A 8 2.28 -9.05 -2.54
C GLY A 8 2.24 -7.53 -2.61
N ASP A 9 1.69 -7.02 -3.68
CA ASP A 9 1.40 -5.59 -3.79
C ASP A 9 0.23 -5.27 -2.85
N VAL A 10 0.41 -4.27 -1.99
CA VAL A 10 -0.60 -3.91 -0.99
C VAL A 10 -1.94 -3.56 -1.61
N ARG A 11 -1.94 -2.96 -2.81
CA ARG A 11 -3.18 -2.59 -3.51
C ARG A 11 -3.98 -3.83 -3.88
N ASP A 12 -3.31 -4.88 -4.35
CA ASP A 12 -3.95 -6.13 -4.72
C ASP A 12 -4.46 -6.88 -3.47
N VAL A 13 -3.65 -6.90 -2.42
CA VAL A 13 -4.01 -7.57 -1.16
C VAL A 13 -5.18 -6.86 -0.48
N LEU A 14 -5.18 -5.53 -0.42
CA LEU A 14 -6.27 -4.76 0.18
C LEU A 14 -7.60 -5.03 -0.51
N ALA A 15 -7.60 -5.24 -1.82
CA ALA A 15 -8.82 -5.56 -2.56
C ALA A 15 -9.48 -6.86 -2.10
N THR A 16 -8.73 -7.76 -1.47
CA THR A 16 -9.25 -9.04 -0.95
C THR A 16 -9.76 -8.94 0.48
N ILE A 17 -9.53 -7.81 1.16
CA ILE A 17 -9.95 -7.63 2.55
C ILE A 17 -11.37 -7.05 2.58
N PRO A 18 -12.29 -7.68 3.33
CA PRO A 18 -13.67 -7.19 3.43
C PRO A 18 -13.76 -5.80 4.05
N ASP A 19 -14.80 -5.06 3.69
CA ASP A 19 -15.09 -3.76 4.28
C ASP A 19 -15.27 -3.90 5.81
N GLY A 20 -14.71 -2.93 6.55
CA GLY A 20 -14.93 -2.84 7.98
C GLY A 20 -14.39 -4.00 8.81
N SER A 21 -13.44 -4.78 8.27
CA SER A 21 -12.93 -5.98 8.94
C SER A 21 -11.64 -5.75 9.74
N ILE A 22 -11.06 -4.56 9.67
CA ILE A 22 -9.77 -4.23 10.30
C ILE A 22 -9.97 -3.21 11.42
N ASP A 23 -9.35 -3.45 12.56
CA ASP A 23 -9.45 -2.56 13.72
C ASP A 23 -8.41 -1.44 13.73
N LEU A 24 -7.23 -1.71 13.17
CA LEU A 24 -6.12 -0.75 13.17
C LEU A 24 -5.25 -0.94 11.93
N VAL A 25 -4.90 0.16 11.28
CA VAL A 25 -3.85 0.19 10.25
C VAL A 25 -2.62 0.85 10.86
N LEU A 26 -1.50 0.15 10.79
CA LEU A 26 -0.20 0.67 11.24
C LEU A 26 0.79 0.52 10.10
N THR A 27 1.34 1.63 9.62
CA THR A 27 2.24 1.61 8.49
C THR A 27 3.22 2.77 8.51
N SER A 28 4.34 2.59 7.81
CA SER A 28 5.32 3.63 7.54
C SER A 28 5.50 3.69 6.02
N PRO A 29 4.73 4.52 5.30
CA PRO A 29 4.82 4.56 3.84
C PRO A 29 6.18 5.08 3.38
N PRO A 30 6.70 4.60 2.24
CA PRO A 30 7.96 5.09 1.70
C PRO A 30 7.83 6.53 1.21
N PHE A 31 8.93 7.28 1.31
CA PHE A 31 9.02 8.60 0.68
C PHE A 31 9.34 8.44 -0.80
N LEU A 32 8.94 9.45 -1.57
CA LEU A 32 9.22 9.47 -3.01
C LEU A 32 10.73 9.41 -3.27
N ALA A 33 11.14 8.46 -4.11
CA ALA A 33 12.52 8.27 -4.58
C ALA A 33 13.56 8.06 -3.46
N LEU A 34 13.13 7.84 -2.21
CA LEU A 34 14.06 7.68 -1.10
C LEU A 34 14.65 6.28 -1.03
N ARG A 35 13.85 5.27 -1.31
CA ARG A 35 14.27 3.86 -1.24
C ARG A 35 13.78 3.08 -2.44
N SER A 36 14.55 2.07 -2.80
CA SER A 36 14.21 1.12 -3.85
C SER A 36 14.33 -0.29 -3.25
N TYR A 37 13.20 -1.01 -3.21
CA TYR A 37 13.14 -2.33 -2.59
C TYR A 37 13.19 -3.46 -3.62
N LEU A 38 12.71 -3.20 -4.84
CA LEU A 38 12.70 -4.19 -5.91
C LEU A 38 13.88 -3.98 -6.84
N PRO A 39 14.47 -5.07 -7.39
CA PRO A 39 15.50 -4.95 -8.44
C PRO A 39 14.97 -4.20 -9.65
N GLN A 40 15.87 -3.51 -10.38
CA GLN A 40 15.50 -2.74 -11.57
C GLN A 40 14.81 -3.59 -12.64
N ASP A 41 15.16 -4.86 -12.75
CA ASP A 41 14.60 -5.79 -13.72
C ASP A 41 13.36 -6.54 -13.22
N HIS A 42 12.91 -6.25 -11.99
CA HIS A 42 11.72 -6.90 -11.44
C HIS A 42 10.48 -6.46 -12.23
N PRO A 43 9.57 -7.41 -12.61
CA PRO A 43 8.40 -7.06 -13.42
C PRO A 43 7.45 -6.07 -12.76
N ASP A 44 7.43 -6.01 -11.43
CA ASP A 44 6.57 -5.09 -10.68
C ASP A 44 7.28 -3.81 -10.23
N LYS A 45 8.50 -3.55 -10.71
CA LYS A 45 9.27 -2.38 -10.31
C LYS A 45 8.51 -1.08 -10.53
N HIS A 46 7.80 -0.96 -11.63
CA HIS A 46 7.01 0.22 -11.97
C HIS A 46 5.82 0.45 -11.03
N ARG A 47 5.41 -0.56 -10.28
CA ARG A 47 4.31 -0.46 -9.30
C ARG A 47 4.80 -0.15 -7.89
N GLU A 48 6.10 -0.11 -7.67
CA GLU A 48 6.67 0.17 -6.35
C GLU A 48 6.27 1.56 -5.86
N ILE A 49 5.63 1.62 -4.69
CA ILE A 49 5.23 2.90 -4.10
C ILE A 49 6.47 3.67 -3.70
N GLY A 50 6.57 4.92 -4.13
CA GLY A 50 7.75 5.76 -3.97
C GLY A 50 8.60 5.85 -5.23
N SER A 51 8.27 5.08 -6.28
CA SER A 51 8.97 5.11 -7.58
C SER A 51 8.22 5.91 -8.64
N GLU A 52 7.16 6.62 -8.28
CA GLU A 52 6.38 7.44 -9.18
C GLU A 52 7.26 8.54 -9.83
N PRO A 53 6.94 8.96 -11.07
CA PRO A 53 7.79 9.91 -11.81
C PRO A 53 7.80 11.32 -11.23
N ASP A 54 6.79 11.69 -10.44
CA ASP A 54 6.66 13.04 -9.88
C ASP A 54 5.89 13.02 -8.55
N PRO A 55 5.99 14.11 -7.75
CA PRO A 55 5.30 14.19 -6.46
C PRO A 55 3.78 14.10 -6.54
N ALA A 56 3.16 14.62 -7.59
CA ALA A 56 1.71 14.58 -7.73
C ALA A 56 1.22 13.14 -7.91
N THR A 57 1.88 12.34 -8.74
CA THR A 57 1.56 10.93 -8.95
C THR A 57 1.78 10.12 -7.67
N PHE A 58 2.86 10.41 -6.94
CA PHE A 58 3.12 9.79 -5.65
C PHE A 58 1.99 10.08 -4.65
N LEU A 59 1.56 11.34 -4.57
CA LEU A 59 0.46 11.73 -3.69
C LEU A 59 -0.84 11.01 -4.06
N ASP A 60 -1.14 10.88 -5.36
CA ASP A 60 -2.32 10.15 -5.82
C ASP A 60 -2.29 8.70 -5.35
N THR A 61 -1.13 8.04 -5.42
CA THR A 61 -0.97 6.67 -4.91
C THR A 61 -1.28 6.59 -3.41
N LEU A 62 -0.75 7.52 -2.62
CA LEU A 62 -1.02 7.56 -1.18
C LEU A 62 -2.48 7.82 -0.87
N LEU A 63 -3.15 8.67 -1.63
CA LEU A 63 -4.58 8.95 -1.45
C LEU A 63 -5.43 7.73 -1.76
N LEU A 64 -5.09 6.95 -2.78
CA LEU A 64 -5.77 5.69 -3.09
C LEU A 64 -5.64 4.71 -1.93
N LEU A 65 -4.43 4.57 -1.37
CA LEU A 65 -4.21 3.70 -0.21
C LEU A 65 -5.02 4.15 1.00
N THR A 66 -5.04 5.46 1.27
CA THR A 66 -5.80 6.02 2.39
C THR A 66 -7.30 5.73 2.25
N ALA A 67 -7.86 5.83 1.05
CA ALA A 67 -9.25 5.51 0.79
C ALA A 67 -9.53 4.02 1.05
N GLU A 68 -8.63 3.13 0.63
CA GLU A 68 -8.76 1.70 0.88
C GLU A 68 -8.64 1.36 2.37
N TRP A 69 -7.75 2.03 3.09
CA TRP A 69 -7.67 1.86 4.54
C TRP A 69 -8.98 2.26 5.22
N GLY A 70 -9.59 3.36 4.78
CA GLY A 70 -10.90 3.79 5.29
C GLY A 70 -11.98 2.77 5.03
N ARG A 71 -11.95 2.10 3.87
CA ARG A 71 -12.91 1.06 3.52
C ARG A 71 -12.80 -0.16 4.42
N VAL A 72 -11.57 -0.65 4.66
CA VAL A 72 -11.35 -1.89 5.43
C VAL A 72 -11.46 -1.68 6.94
N LEU A 73 -11.27 -0.45 7.42
CA LEU A 73 -11.36 -0.15 8.86
C LEU A 73 -12.79 -0.26 9.37
N ALA A 74 -12.94 -0.91 10.51
CA ALA A 74 -14.22 -0.96 11.21
C ALA A 74 -14.58 0.42 11.73
N PRO A 75 -15.87 0.78 11.78
CA PRO A 75 -16.29 2.03 12.39
C PRO A 75 -16.03 2.02 13.90
N HIS A 76 -15.59 3.17 14.42
CA HIS A 76 -15.23 3.33 15.82
C HIS A 76 -16.04 4.44 16.48
#